data_032822abf3fe6a284fb4103cfdc01f66
#
_entry.id   032822abf3fe6a284fb4103cfdc01f66
#
_cell.length_a   1.000
_cell.length_b   1.000
_cell.length_c   1.000
_cell.angle_alpha   90.00
_cell.angle_beta   90.00
_cell.angle_gamma   90.00
#
_symmetry.space_group_name_H-M   'P 1'
#
loop_
_entity.id
_entity.type
_entity.pdbx_description
1 polymer ?
#
loop_
_entity_poly.entity_id
_entity_poly.type
_entity_poly.pdbx_seq_one_letter_code
_entity_poly.pdbx_strand_id
1 'polypeptide(L)'
;MGEFMSIFKKRKLKFFEKYNKLDFANDKIYGKKVITMALVVVFLLILSGTSYAILTMRGKGGINTLTSGTLFLTLSNESNAITLSGAQPLPDDIGMEGNTYSFSLTNNGSIRTYYEIRLNNTCQVGTSISLNNETVTPTKCIPNNYIKTGIKVGTSNYKIQTIGTNEVLTSGYINQGDTLDIKLKVWLSNDTPNEYQSTNGNVVVYSGTLALYSKQEEKELLAKALLGENNQNVVTTGDGVYKEEYTPSSELQAIYQNNLSNGKLTTYYYKGTNVNNYVSFAGLTWRVIRINEDGSIRLILNDHIGKTNYFNIGADSYTYMYYSNSDVTDGIKNTVDSFYNSNLSSYANYIEETTFCEEAKVKFDSSYTAGSAEMVTKEEYTPSFNCKTDLNGKGILSLNAGLVTIDEYLKSGGIFYNSSGTSNTYLAYSLHYWTMSPAGYGGSSAHTCVWQVNISNWITFGFAGSTGLYVRPVISLKADTKVTSGADGSIDNAYQIS
;
A
#
# COMPACT_ATOMS: atom_id res chain seq x y z
N MET A 1 -12.00 -23.34 -42.34
CA MET A 1 -12.65 -23.63 -41.03
C MET A 1 -13.28 -25.03 -40.95
N GLY A 2 -13.79 -25.58 -42.05
CA GLY A 2 -14.45 -26.91 -42.10
C GLY A 2 -13.49 -28.10 -41.96
N GLU A 3 -12.30 -28.06 -42.54
CA GLU A 3 -11.31 -29.15 -42.46
C GLU A 3 -10.64 -29.28 -41.10
N PHE A 4 -10.43 -28.18 -40.39
CA PHE A 4 -9.83 -28.18 -39.04
C PHE A 4 -10.77 -28.84 -38.01
N MET A 5 -12.07 -28.62 -38.15
CA MET A 5 -13.09 -29.25 -37.30
C MET A 5 -13.23 -30.78 -37.56
N SER A 6 -13.00 -31.23 -38.78
CA SER A 6 -13.04 -32.64 -39.16
C SER A 6 -11.88 -33.44 -38.54
N ILE A 7 -10.69 -32.87 -38.49
CA ILE A 7 -9.49 -33.50 -37.91
C ILE A 7 -9.64 -33.61 -36.39
N PHE A 8 -10.22 -32.60 -35.73
CA PHE A 8 -10.48 -32.63 -34.28
C PHE A 8 -11.55 -33.69 -33.92
N LYS A 9 -12.62 -33.80 -34.73
CA LYS A 9 -13.68 -34.77 -34.51
C LYS A 9 -13.16 -36.22 -34.69
N LYS A 10 -12.33 -36.50 -35.71
CA LYS A 10 -11.71 -37.82 -35.92
C LYS A 10 -10.67 -38.18 -34.84
N ARG A 11 -9.91 -37.22 -34.33
CA ARG A 11 -8.97 -37.46 -33.20
C ARG A 11 -9.71 -37.67 -31.88
N LYS A 12 -10.81 -36.96 -31.65
CA LYS A 12 -11.63 -37.13 -30.46
C LYS A 12 -12.28 -38.53 -30.40
N LEU A 13 -12.80 -39.04 -31.51
CA LEU A 13 -13.36 -40.38 -31.59
C LEU A 13 -12.30 -41.48 -31.36
N LYS A 14 -11.11 -41.37 -31.96
CA LYS A 14 -10.02 -42.35 -31.71
C LYS A 14 -9.49 -42.32 -30.28
N PHE A 15 -9.51 -41.16 -29.64
CA PHE A 15 -9.10 -41.03 -28.25
C PHE A 15 -10.12 -41.68 -27.31
N PHE A 16 -11.42 -41.51 -27.55
CA PHE A 16 -12.48 -42.14 -26.76
C PHE A 16 -12.57 -43.64 -27.00
N GLU A 17 -12.35 -44.16 -28.23
CA GLU A 17 -12.28 -45.63 -28.50
C GLU A 17 -11.11 -46.30 -27.81
N LYS A 18 -9.97 -45.63 -27.67
CA LYS A 18 -8.80 -46.16 -26.97
C LYS A 18 -9.01 -46.21 -25.46
N TYR A 19 -9.82 -45.30 -24.90
CA TYR A 19 -10.12 -45.26 -23.47
C TYR A 19 -11.27 -46.17 -23.06
N ASN A 20 -12.22 -46.48 -23.94
CA ASN A 20 -13.29 -47.44 -23.66
C ASN A 20 -12.80 -48.91 -23.60
N LYS A 21 -11.53 -49.18 -23.96
CA LYS A 21 -10.88 -50.50 -23.83
C LYS A 21 -10.04 -50.65 -22.56
N LEU A 22 -9.94 -49.63 -21.75
CA LEU A 22 -9.30 -49.66 -20.42
C LEU A 22 -10.40 -49.95 -19.39
N ASP A 23 -10.31 -51.12 -18.77
CA ASP A 23 -11.23 -51.59 -17.76
C ASP A 23 -11.11 -50.74 -16.50
N PHE A 24 -11.91 -49.64 -16.43
CA PHE A 24 -11.91 -48.68 -15.33
C PHE A 24 -12.43 -49.22 -14.01
N ALA A 25 -12.88 -50.49 -13.98
CA ALA A 25 -13.47 -51.09 -12.79
C ALA A 25 -12.45 -51.48 -11.71
N ASN A 26 -11.15 -51.59 -12.05
CA ASN A 26 -10.14 -52.13 -11.12
C ASN A 26 -9.01 -51.18 -10.73
N ASP A 27 -8.96 -49.92 -11.22
CA ASP A 27 -7.86 -49.03 -10.88
C ASP A 27 -8.32 -47.62 -10.47
N LYS A 28 -8.83 -47.50 -9.24
CA LYS A 28 -9.22 -46.24 -8.59
C LYS A 28 -8.09 -45.19 -8.56
N ILE A 29 -6.84 -45.62 -8.75
CA ILE A 29 -5.66 -44.75 -8.68
C ILE A 29 -5.42 -44.05 -10.03
N TYR A 30 -5.61 -44.76 -11.16
CA TYR A 30 -5.44 -44.18 -12.49
C TYR A 30 -6.55 -43.19 -12.85
N GLY A 31 -7.80 -43.49 -12.53
CA GLY A 31 -8.92 -42.56 -12.72
C GLY A 31 -8.75 -41.25 -11.96
N LYS A 32 -8.29 -41.30 -10.70
CA LYS A 32 -7.98 -40.08 -9.91
C LYS A 32 -6.84 -39.26 -10.51
N LYS A 33 -5.75 -39.92 -10.99
CA LYS A 33 -4.62 -39.20 -11.61
C LYS A 33 -5.01 -38.51 -12.93
N VAL A 34 -5.86 -39.14 -13.75
CA VAL A 34 -6.34 -38.52 -15.00
C VAL A 34 -7.27 -37.35 -14.73
N ILE A 35 -8.18 -37.47 -13.76
CA ILE A 35 -9.06 -36.38 -13.35
C ILE A 35 -8.24 -35.22 -12.73
N THR A 36 -7.27 -35.53 -11.87
CA THR A 36 -6.39 -34.51 -11.28
C THR A 36 -5.56 -33.82 -12.36
N MET A 37 -5.03 -34.54 -13.33
CA MET A 37 -4.26 -33.98 -14.45
C MET A 37 -5.15 -33.12 -15.38
N ALA A 38 -6.39 -33.53 -15.63
CA ALA A 38 -7.36 -32.72 -16.38
C ALA A 38 -7.77 -31.47 -15.63
N LEU A 39 -7.97 -31.54 -14.31
CA LEU A 39 -8.23 -30.39 -13.45
C LEU A 39 -7.04 -29.43 -13.38
N VAL A 40 -5.82 -29.95 -13.31
CA VAL A 40 -4.60 -29.12 -13.36
C VAL A 40 -4.46 -28.42 -14.71
N VAL A 41 -4.75 -29.10 -15.81
CA VAL A 41 -4.74 -28.46 -17.16
C VAL A 41 -5.83 -27.42 -17.30
N VAL A 42 -7.03 -27.68 -16.80
CA VAL A 42 -8.12 -26.68 -16.77
C VAL A 42 -7.75 -25.51 -15.86
N PHE A 43 -7.15 -25.76 -14.71
CA PHE A 43 -6.68 -24.71 -13.79
C PHE A 43 -5.54 -23.90 -14.39
N LEU A 44 -4.60 -24.53 -15.09
CA LEU A 44 -3.53 -23.83 -15.84
C LEU A 44 -4.09 -23.03 -17.03
N LEU A 45 -5.15 -23.51 -17.68
CA LEU A 45 -5.85 -22.77 -18.75
C LEU A 45 -6.65 -21.59 -18.18
N ILE A 46 -7.21 -21.71 -16.98
CA ILE A 46 -7.85 -20.61 -16.26
C ILE A 46 -6.79 -19.60 -15.79
N LEU A 47 -5.65 -20.06 -15.25
CA LEU A 47 -4.52 -19.19 -14.87
C LEU A 47 -3.85 -18.51 -16.05
N SER A 48 -3.74 -19.17 -17.21
CA SER A 48 -3.23 -18.54 -18.44
C SER A 48 -4.25 -17.66 -19.14
N GLY A 49 -5.54 -17.84 -18.85
CA GLY A 49 -6.64 -16.95 -19.29
C GLY A 49 -6.76 -15.68 -18.47
N THR A 50 -6.18 -15.63 -17.27
CA THR A 50 -5.96 -14.40 -16.49
C THR A 50 -4.62 -13.76 -16.85
N SER A 51 -4.19 -13.86 -18.12
CA SER A 51 -3.08 -13.06 -18.60
C SER A 51 -3.43 -11.59 -18.33
N TYR A 52 -2.54 -10.92 -17.63
CA TYR A 52 -2.46 -9.48 -17.48
C TYR A 52 -2.63 -8.82 -18.86
N ALA A 53 -3.86 -8.58 -19.27
CA ALA A 53 -4.11 -7.72 -20.38
C ALA A 53 -3.82 -6.30 -19.90
N ILE A 54 -2.59 -5.84 -20.09
CA ILE A 54 -2.31 -4.39 -20.18
C ILE A 54 -3.09 -3.95 -21.40
N LEU A 55 -4.36 -3.63 -21.20
CA LEU A 55 -5.19 -3.10 -22.25
C LEU A 55 -4.85 -1.61 -22.35
N THR A 56 -3.97 -1.28 -23.27
CA THR A 56 -3.77 0.10 -23.69
C THR A 56 -4.72 0.33 -24.88
N MET A 57 -5.78 1.09 -24.66
CA MET A 57 -6.67 1.49 -25.75
C MET A 57 -6.44 2.94 -26.13
N ARG A 58 -6.40 3.19 -27.43
CA ARG A 58 -6.28 4.53 -28.02
C ARG A 58 -7.61 4.85 -28.70
N GLY A 59 -8.33 5.82 -28.14
CA GLY A 59 -9.53 6.35 -28.75
C GLY A 59 -9.25 7.63 -29.55
N LYS A 60 -9.89 7.78 -30.68
CA LYS A 60 -9.90 9.03 -31.45
C LYS A 60 -11.33 9.55 -31.50
N GLY A 61 -11.57 10.72 -30.95
CA GLY A 61 -12.81 11.51 -31.03
C GLY A 61 -14.13 10.71 -30.98
N GLY A 62 -15.07 11.13 -30.20
CA GLY A 62 -16.31 10.44 -29.92
C GLY A 62 -16.40 9.97 -28.47
N ILE A 63 -17.44 9.27 -28.05
CA ILE A 63 -17.48 8.66 -26.71
C ILE A 63 -16.53 7.47 -26.68
N ASN A 64 -15.33 7.66 -26.14
CA ASN A 64 -14.40 6.56 -25.91
C ASN A 64 -14.86 5.76 -24.71
N THR A 65 -15.43 4.59 -24.98
CA THR A 65 -15.85 3.65 -23.98
C THR A 65 -14.92 2.47 -23.99
N LEU A 66 -14.22 2.26 -22.89
CA LEU A 66 -13.36 1.12 -22.70
C LEU A 66 -14.06 0.12 -21.78
N THR A 67 -14.41 -1.05 -22.31
CA THR A 67 -15.02 -2.13 -21.52
C THR A 67 -14.12 -3.35 -21.53
N SER A 68 -13.54 -3.67 -20.38
CA SER A 68 -12.74 -4.87 -20.17
C SER A 68 -13.02 -5.39 -18.77
N GLY A 69 -14.00 -6.26 -18.64
CA GLY A 69 -14.35 -6.85 -17.36
C GLY A 69 -14.67 -5.85 -16.26
N THR A 70 -13.65 -5.31 -15.62
CA THR A 70 -13.74 -4.33 -14.52
C THR A 70 -13.28 -2.92 -14.88
N LEU A 71 -12.69 -2.73 -16.05
CA LEU A 71 -12.17 -1.45 -16.53
C LEU A 71 -13.16 -0.78 -17.48
N PHE A 72 -13.68 0.39 -17.11
CA PHE A 72 -14.65 1.12 -17.93
C PHE A 72 -14.53 2.63 -17.68
N LEU A 73 -13.78 3.33 -18.55
CA LEU A 73 -13.65 4.80 -18.52
C LEU A 73 -14.41 5.44 -19.67
N THR A 74 -15.10 6.53 -19.39
CA THR A 74 -15.80 7.36 -20.37
C THR A 74 -15.24 8.76 -20.35
N LEU A 75 -14.76 9.25 -21.49
CA LEU A 75 -14.42 10.64 -21.71
C LEU A 75 -15.59 11.32 -22.41
N SER A 76 -16.20 12.31 -21.77
CA SER A 76 -17.36 13.03 -22.33
C SER A 76 -16.94 14.32 -23.00
N ASN A 77 -17.88 14.89 -23.78
CA ASN A 77 -17.72 16.16 -24.49
C ASN A 77 -16.42 16.23 -25.30
N GLU A 78 -16.13 15.15 -26.01
CA GLU A 78 -15.09 15.18 -27.02
C GLU A 78 -15.52 16.15 -28.12
N SER A 79 -15.03 17.37 -27.95
CA SER A 79 -15.18 18.36 -29.03
C SER A 79 -14.38 17.90 -30.26
N ASN A 80 -14.72 18.43 -31.39
CA ASN A 80 -13.94 18.41 -32.61
C ASN A 80 -12.46 18.70 -32.30
N ALA A 81 -11.58 18.28 -33.18
CA ALA A 81 -10.14 18.52 -33.03
C ALA A 81 -9.83 19.94 -32.53
N ILE A 82 -8.99 20.06 -31.53
CA ILE A 82 -8.50 21.34 -31.04
C ILE A 82 -7.55 21.88 -32.10
N THR A 83 -7.94 22.97 -32.75
CA THR A 83 -7.23 23.50 -33.90
C THR A 83 -6.79 24.94 -33.65
N LEU A 84 -5.54 25.24 -33.96
CA LEU A 84 -4.99 26.59 -34.05
C LEU A 84 -4.63 26.86 -35.49
N SER A 85 -5.32 27.82 -36.11
CA SER A 85 -5.01 28.28 -37.48
C SER A 85 -4.89 29.80 -37.45
N GLY A 86 -3.86 30.33 -38.06
CA GLY A 86 -3.56 31.75 -38.03
C GLY A 86 -3.23 32.29 -36.63
N ALA A 87 -2.94 31.39 -35.70
CA ALA A 87 -2.59 31.76 -34.34
C ALA A 87 -1.29 32.57 -34.30
N GLN A 88 -1.31 33.60 -33.47
CA GLN A 88 -0.10 34.36 -33.15
C GLN A 88 0.55 33.77 -31.86
N PRO A 89 1.86 33.81 -31.74
CA PRO A 89 2.55 33.49 -30.52
C PRO A 89 2.08 34.37 -29.34
N LEU A 90 1.81 33.79 -28.20
CA LEU A 90 1.31 34.47 -27.02
C LEU A 90 2.18 34.16 -25.78
N PRO A 91 2.45 35.13 -24.93
CA PRO A 91 2.97 34.88 -23.59
C PRO A 91 1.91 34.14 -22.77
N ASP A 92 2.34 33.47 -21.69
CA ASP A 92 1.51 32.55 -20.93
C ASP A 92 0.31 33.20 -20.24
N ASP A 93 0.44 34.44 -19.76
CA ASP A 93 -0.63 35.23 -19.17
C ASP A 93 -1.77 35.48 -20.17
N ILE A 94 -1.43 35.90 -21.39
CA ILE A 94 -2.41 36.12 -22.45
C ILE A 94 -2.99 34.80 -22.97
N GLY A 95 -2.16 33.78 -23.14
CA GLY A 95 -2.60 32.44 -23.55
C GLY A 95 -3.63 31.85 -22.57
N MET A 96 -3.50 32.16 -21.29
CA MET A 96 -4.44 31.74 -20.24
C MET A 96 -5.75 32.50 -20.25
N GLU A 97 -5.90 33.60 -20.99
CA GLU A 97 -7.19 34.29 -21.22
C GLU A 97 -7.99 33.66 -22.35
N GLY A 98 -7.37 32.78 -23.15
CA GLY A 98 -7.99 32.14 -24.31
C GLY A 98 -9.14 31.18 -23.99
N ASN A 99 -9.72 30.62 -25.06
CA ASN A 99 -10.85 29.71 -24.98
C ASN A 99 -10.55 28.49 -24.08
N THR A 100 -11.56 28.04 -23.36
CA THR A 100 -11.48 26.86 -22.49
C THR A 100 -12.24 25.70 -23.12
N TYR A 101 -11.57 24.57 -23.33
CA TYR A 101 -12.18 23.29 -23.66
C TYR A 101 -12.50 22.55 -22.38
N SER A 102 -13.77 22.15 -22.18
CA SER A 102 -14.21 21.45 -20.99
C SER A 102 -14.68 20.06 -21.34
N PHE A 103 -14.19 19.07 -20.61
CA PHE A 103 -14.60 17.67 -20.75
C PHE A 103 -14.53 16.99 -19.38
N SER A 104 -15.15 15.82 -19.24
CA SER A 104 -15.12 15.05 -18.01
C SER A 104 -14.68 13.61 -18.25
N LEU A 105 -13.98 13.04 -17.29
CA LEU A 105 -13.57 11.64 -17.24
C LEU A 105 -14.33 10.95 -16.12
N THR A 106 -15.10 9.91 -16.45
CA THR A 106 -15.86 9.11 -15.48
C THR A 106 -15.36 7.68 -15.46
N ASN A 107 -15.14 7.13 -14.26
CA ASN A 107 -14.86 5.71 -14.07
C ASN A 107 -16.16 4.94 -13.77
N ASN A 108 -16.74 4.33 -14.79
CA ASN A 108 -17.91 3.46 -14.69
C ASN A 108 -17.53 1.99 -14.42
N GLY A 109 -16.23 1.69 -14.28
CA GLY A 109 -15.72 0.37 -13.94
C GLY A 109 -15.92 0.03 -12.46
N SER A 110 -15.54 -1.16 -12.07
CA SER A 110 -15.65 -1.65 -10.69
C SER A 110 -14.36 -1.49 -9.87
N ILE A 111 -13.32 -0.93 -10.46
CA ILE A 111 -12.00 -0.78 -9.82
C ILE A 111 -11.43 0.62 -10.03
N ARG A 112 -10.55 1.03 -9.14
CA ARG A 112 -9.69 2.20 -9.35
C ARG A 112 -8.81 1.98 -10.57
N THR A 113 -8.71 3.00 -11.42
CA THR A 113 -8.10 2.88 -12.75
C THR A 113 -7.12 4.02 -12.98
N TYR A 114 -5.93 3.68 -13.50
CA TYR A 114 -5.00 4.69 -14.00
C TYR A 114 -5.50 5.24 -15.33
N TYR A 115 -5.44 6.56 -15.48
CA TYR A 115 -5.74 7.24 -16.73
C TYR A 115 -4.57 8.14 -17.16
N GLU A 116 -4.45 8.31 -18.44
CA GLU A 116 -3.57 9.28 -19.07
C GLU A 116 -4.29 9.93 -20.24
N ILE A 117 -4.40 11.25 -20.23
CA ILE A 117 -5.02 12.02 -21.30
C ILE A 117 -3.90 12.69 -22.08
N ARG A 118 -3.91 12.47 -23.38
CA ARG A 118 -2.96 13.05 -24.34
C ARG A 118 -3.66 13.97 -25.32
N LEU A 119 -2.91 14.94 -25.84
CA LEU A 119 -3.30 15.74 -26.98
C LEU A 119 -2.40 15.36 -28.17
N ASN A 120 -2.89 14.43 -28.98
CA ASN A 120 -2.13 13.92 -30.12
C ASN A 120 -2.20 14.91 -31.27
N ASN A 121 -1.05 15.31 -31.80
CA ASN A 121 -0.98 16.12 -33.02
C ASN A 121 -1.43 15.29 -34.23
N THR A 122 -2.49 15.71 -34.87
CA THR A 122 -3.11 15.04 -36.04
C THR A 122 -2.98 15.87 -37.33
N CYS A 123 -2.31 17.00 -37.27
CA CYS A 123 -2.06 17.80 -38.46
C CYS A 123 -1.22 17.04 -39.50
N GLN A 124 -1.66 17.07 -40.77
CA GLN A 124 -0.93 16.50 -41.89
C GLN A 124 -0.91 17.52 -43.02
N VAL A 125 0.29 17.83 -43.53
CA VAL A 125 0.47 18.74 -44.68
C VAL A 125 -0.27 18.17 -45.89
N GLY A 126 -1.01 19.04 -46.59
CA GLY A 126 -1.79 18.67 -47.78
C GLY A 126 -3.11 17.97 -47.51
N THR A 127 -3.44 17.65 -46.23
CA THR A 127 -4.72 17.06 -45.88
C THR A 127 -5.68 18.13 -45.36
N SER A 128 -6.78 18.32 -46.04
CA SER A 128 -7.77 19.34 -45.70
C SER A 128 -8.45 19.02 -44.36
N ILE A 129 -8.62 20.03 -43.52
CA ILE A 129 -9.37 19.98 -42.24
C ILE A 129 -10.49 21.00 -42.27
N SER A 130 -11.64 20.69 -41.65
CA SER A 130 -12.77 21.63 -41.53
C SER A 130 -12.53 22.50 -40.26
N LEU A 131 -12.58 23.81 -40.44
CA LEU A 131 -12.42 24.83 -39.42
C LEU A 131 -13.55 25.84 -39.58
N ASN A 132 -14.45 25.99 -38.60
CA ASN A 132 -15.55 26.97 -38.61
C ASN A 132 -16.33 26.99 -39.92
N ASN A 133 -16.61 25.82 -40.49
CA ASN A 133 -17.27 25.60 -41.81
C ASN A 133 -16.40 25.98 -43.02
N GLU A 134 -15.14 26.32 -42.85
CA GLU A 134 -14.18 26.52 -43.96
C GLU A 134 -13.26 25.31 -44.06
N THR A 135 -12.89 24.98 -45.31
CA THR A 135 -11.92 23.92 -45.57
C THR A 135 -10.54 24.54 -45.67
N VAL A 136 -9.67 24.15 -44.75
CA VAL A 136 -8.29 24.64 -44.66
C VAL A 136 -7.33 23.50 -44.98
N THR A 137 -6.40 23.72 -45.92
CA THR A 137 -5.36 22.74 -46.26
C THR A 137 -4.01 23.23 -45.75
N PRO A 138 -3.43 22.60 -44.70
CA PRO A 138 -2.16 23.02 -44.15
C PRO A 138 -1.01 22.89 -45.18
N THR A 139 -0.21 23.94 -45.32
CA THR A 139 1.07 23.87 -46.01
C THR A 139 2.20 23.51 -45.01
N LYS A 140 1.98 23.76 -43.74
CA LYS A 140 2.90 23.41 -42.65
C LYS A 140 2.15 23.10 -41.36
N CYS A 141 2.61 22.08 -40.61
CA CYS A 141 2.06 21.73 -39.30
C CYS A 141 2.95 22.27 -38.17
N ILE A 142 2.34 22.80 -37.10
CA ILE A 142 3.04 23.28 -35.91
C ILE A 142 3.41 22.06 -35.07
N PRO A 143 4.72 21.90 -34.72
CA PRO A 143 5.14 20.85 -33.80
C PRO A 143 4.66 21.06 -32.37
N ASN A 144 4.51 19.96 -31.61
CA ASN A 144 4.07 19.98 -30.24
C ASN A 144 4.91 20.82 -29.28
N ASN A 145 6.23 20.92 -29.54
CA ASN A 145 7.16 21.71 -28.72
C ASN A 145 6.89 23.22 -28.72
N TYR A 146 6.07 23.71 -29.65
CA TYR A 146 5.61 25.10 -29.69
C TYR A 146 4.16 25.28 -29.19
N ILE A 147 3.52 24.23 -28.77
CA ILE A 147 2.15 24.27 -28.21
C ILE A 147 2.23 24.29 -26.71
N LYS A 148 1.68 25.32 -26.10
CA LYS A 148 1.49 25.42 -24.66
C LYS A 148 0.05 25.11 -24.28
N THR A 149 -0.10 24.54 -23.11
CA THR A 149 -1.41 24.22 -22.53
C THR A 149 -1.49 24.66 -21.08
N GLY A 150 -2.66 25.13 -20.69
CA GLY A 150 -3.08 25.27 -19.32
C GLY A 150 -4.13 24.20 -19.00
N ILE A 151 -3.81 23.27 -18.11
CA ILE A 151 -4.73 22.20 -17.73
C ILE A 151 -5.13 22.31 -16.26
N LYS A 152 -6.42 22.11 -15.97
CA LYS A 152 -6.99 22.09 -14.64
C LYS A 152 -7.82 20.82 -14.48
N VAL A 153 -7.57 20.03 -13.42
CA VAL A 153 -8.30 18.82 -13.08
C VAL A 153 -9.07 19.06 -11.78
N GLY A 154 -10.37 18.91 -11.81
CA GLY A 154 -11.26 19.14 -10.67
C GLY A 154 -11.10 20.55 -10.10
N THR A 155 -10.82 20.65 -8.80
CA THR A 155 -10.65 21.91 -8.05
C THR A 155 -9.21 22.45 -8.05
N SER A 156 -8.24 21.73 -8.66
CA SER A 156 -6.84 22.15 -8.71
C SER A 156 -6.65 23.50 -9.41
N ASN A 157 -5.48 24.12 -9.25
CA ASN A 157 -5.09 25.27 -10.07
C ASN A 157 -4.69 24.82 -11.49
N TYR A 158 -4.70 25.76 -12.45
CA TYR A 158 -4.18 25.49 -13.77
C TYR A 158 -2.68 25.21 -13.70
N LYS A 159 -2.26 24.11 -14.36
CA LYS A 159 -0.85 23.79 -14.62
C LYS A 159 -0.53 24.18 -16.04
N ILE A 160 0.43 25.09 -16.25
CA ILE A 160 0.93 25.49 -17.56
C ILE A 160 2.08 24.54 -17.94
N GLN A 161 2.04 24.02 -19.16
CA GLN A 161 3.11 23.16 -19.69
C GLN A 161 3.20 23.27 -21.21
N THR A 162 4.38 22.98 -21.75
CA THR A 162 4.57 22.74 -23.19
C THR A 162 4.27 21.28 -23.48
N ILE A 163 3.57 21.00 -24.57
CA ILE A 163 3.31 19.62 -24.99
C ILE A 163 4.62 19.04 -25.53
N GLY A 164 5.17 18.05 -24.83
CA GLY A 164 6.36 17.34 -25.27
C GLY A 164 6.07 16.27 -26.32
N THR A 165 7.09 15.48 -26.66
CA THR A 165 6.99 14.37 -27.61
C THR A 165 6.06 13.24 -27.15
N ASN A 166 5.82 13.12 -25.84
CA ASN A 166 4.91 12.14 -25.25
C ASN A 166 3.44 12.59 -25.26
N GLU A 167 3.15 13.85 -25.65
CA GLU A 167 1.80 14.41 -25.81
C GLU A 167 0.91 14.37 -24.57
N VAL A 168 1.45 14.07 -23.38
CA VAL A 168 0.69 13.90 -22.14
C VAL A 168 0.23 15.24 -21.58
N LEU A 169 -1.08 15.40 -21.42
CA LEU A 169 -1.68 16.56 -20.75
C LEU A 169 -1.78 16.35 -19.24
N THR A 170 -2.31 15.21 -18.82
CA THR A 170 -2.47 14.85 -17.41
C THR A 170 -2.60 13.34 -17.27
N SER A 171 -2.21 12.85 -16.12
CA SER A 171 -2.38 11.45 -15.73
C SER A 171 -2.67 11.36 -14.23
N GLY A 172 -3.24 10.25 -13.81
CA GLY A 172 -3.56 10.01 -12.41
C GLY A 172 -4.41 8.77 -12.25
N TYR A 173 -4.99 8.65 -11.07
CA TYR A 173 -5.93 7.60 -10.75
C TYR A 173 -7.32 8.17 -10.50
N ILE A 174 -8.34 7.41 -10.91
CA ILE A 174 -9.74 7.73 -10.69
C ILE A 174 -10.44 6.54 -10.05
N ASN A 175 -11.11 6.76 -8.89
CA ASN A 175 -11.79 5.69 -8.18
C ASN A 175 -13.07 5.28 -8.91
N GLN A 176 -13.61 4.12 -8.55
CA GLN A 176 -14.90 3.66 -9.04
C GLN A 176 -15.98 4.71 -8.76
N GLY A 177 -16.77 5.03 -9.78
CA GLY A 177 -17.90 5.96 -9.71
C GLY A 177 -17.52 7.45 -9.70
N ASP A 178 -16.22 7.80 -9.59
CA ASP A 178 -15.78 9.19 -9.60
C ASP A 178 -15.86 9.79 -11.02
N THR A 179 -16.07 11.11 -11.05
CA THR A 179 -16.00 11.93 -12.26
C THR A 179 -15.05 13.10 -12.01
N LEU A 180 -14.11 13.28 -12.93
CA LEU A 180 -13.15 14.38 -12.93
C LEU A 180 -13.51 15.39 -14.04
N ASP A 181 -13.81 16.62 -13.67
CA ASP A 181 -13.97 17.73 -14.61
C ASP A 181 -12.61 18.27 -15.00
N ILE A 182 -12.36 18.39 -16.29
CA ILE A 182 -11.09 18.82 -16.85
C ILE A 182 -11.31 20.03 -17.73
N LYS A 183 -10.49 21.06 -17.52
CA LYS A 183 -10.48 22.29 -18.33
C LYS A 183 -9.12 22.44 -18.96
N LEU A 184 -9.11 22.64 -20.28
CA LEU A 184 -7.92 22.76 -21.09
C LEU A 184 -7.94 24.08 -21.86
N LYS A 185 -6.85 24.79 -21.85
CA LYS A 185 -6.54 25.93 -22.72
C LYS A 185 -5.35 25.59 -23.57
N VAL A 186 -5.32 26.05 -24.81
CA VAL A 186 -4.24 25.75 -25.77
C VAL A 186 -3.87 27.03 -26.53
N TRP A 187 -2.57 27.32 -26.62
CA TRP A 187 -2.06 28.48 -27.37
C TRP A 187 -0.69 28.20 -27.98
N LEU A 188 -0.29 29.05 -28.91
CA LEU A 188 1.03 29.00 -29.53
C LEU A 188 2.04 29.70 -28.63
N SER A 189 3.15 29.04 -28.31
CA SER A 189 4.21 29.58 -27.46
C SER A 189 4.82 30.85 -28.05
N ASN A 190 5.18 31.79 -27.19
CA ASN A 190 5.89 33.01 -27.57
C ASN A 190 7.26 32.72 -28.21
N ASP A 191 7.86 31.57 -27.97
CA ASP A 191 9.13 31.12 -28.51
C ASP A 191 9.00 30.48 -29.92
N THR A 192 7.81 30.54 -30.54
CA THR A 192 7.54 29.89 -31.81
C THR A 192 8.28 30.63 -32.95
N PRO A 193 9.15 29.97 -33.73
CA PRO A 193 9.85 30.55 -34.84
C PRO A 193 8.88 31.10 -35.93
N ASN A 194 9.28 32.14 -36.62
CA ASN A 194 8.49 32.77 -37.70
C ASN A 194 8.03 31.81 -38.79
N GLU A 195 8.77 30.75 -39.02
CA GLU A 195 8.41 29.71 -39.99
C GLU A 195 7.16 28.91 -39.64
N TYR A 196 6.73 28.93 -38.37
CA TYR A 196 5.48 28.32 -37.88
C TYR A 196 4.40 29.37 -37.57
N GLN A 197 4.57 30.57 -38.10
CA GLN A 197 3.57 31.63 -38.06
C GLN A 197 2.95 31.79 -39.45
N SER A 198 1.64 32.03 -39.52
CA SER A 198 0.96 32.22 -40.81
C SER A 198 1.34 33.53 -41.42
N THR A 199 2.27 33.50 -42.40
CA THR A 199 2.74 34.66 -43.14
C THR A 199 2.85 34.33 -44.65
N ASN A 200 2.54 35.31 -45.52
CA ASN A 200 2.82 35.24 -46.95
C ASN A 200 2.29 33.99 -47.70
N GLY A 201 1.01 33.66 -47.47
CA GLY A 201 0.33 32.58 -48.21
C GLY A 201 0.59 31.17 -47.66
N ASN A 202 1.38 31.02 -46.61
CA ASN A 202 1.52 29.75 -45.89
C ASN A 202 0.35 29.56 -44.93
N VAL A 203 -0.30 28.41 -45.02
CA VAL A 203 -1.35 27.98 -44.13
C VAL A 203 -0.71 27.09 -43.07
N VAL A 204 -0.40 27.67 -41.91
CA VAL A 204 0.25 26.97 -40.80
C VAL A 204 -0.80 26.61 -39.76
N VAL A 205 -0.88 25.34 -39.40
CA VAL A 205 -1.94 24.82 -38.55
C VAL A 205 -1.38 23.89 -37.49
N TYR A 206 -2.00 23.92 -36.32
CA TYR A 206 -1.97 22.83 -35.35
C TYR A 206 -3.37 22.19 -35.30
N SER A 207 -3.41 20.90 -35.34
CA SER A 207 -4.65 20.11 -35.10
C SER A 207 -4.35 19.01 -34.12
N GLY A 208 -4.97 19.05 -32.96
CA GLY A 208 -4.80 18.06 -31.90
C GLY A 208 -6.11 17.37 -31.54
N THR A 209 -6.05 16.07 -31.28
CA THR A 209 -7.19 15.31 -30.77
C THR A 209 -6.86 14.75 -29.38
N LEU A 210 -7.85 14.81 -28.50
CA LEU A 210 -7.77 14.17 -27.19
C LEU A 210 -7.75 12.65 -27.35
N ALA A 211 -6.87 11.98 -26.64
CA ALA A 211 -6.82 10.53 -26.56
C ALA A 211 -6.74 10.10 -25.08
N LEU A 212 -7.56 9.14 -24.75
CA LEU A 212 -7.60 8.50 -23.42
C LEU A 212 -6.82 7.19 -23.47
N TYR A 213 -5.87 7.06 -22.57
CA TYR A 213 -5.19 5.81 -22.28
C TYR A 213 -5.52 5.41 -20.87
N SER A 214 -5.75 4.12 -20.66
CA SER A 214 -6.03 3.59 -19.33
C SER A 214 -5.39 2.22 -19.18
N LYS A 215 -5.02 1.91 -17.95
CA LYS A 215 -4.58 0.57 -17.57
C LYS A 215 -5.19 0.20 -16.24
N GLN A 216 -5.41 -1.08 -16.06
CA GLN A 216 -5.77 -1.61 -14.74
C GLN A 216 -4.65 -1.29 -13.76
N GLU A 217 -5.02 -0.95 -12.55
CA GLU A 217 -4.07 -0.76 -11.47
C GLU A 217 -3.33 -2.08 -11.21
N GLU A 218 -2.01 -2.04 -11.30
CA GLU A 218 -1.20 -3.17 -10.93
C GLU A 218 -1.18 -3.30 -9.41
N LYS A 219 -1.42 -4.51 -8.91
CA LYS A 219 -1.29 -4.82 -7.50
C LYS A 219 0.02 -5.56 -7.28
N GLU A 220 0.76 -5.13 -6.28
CA GLU A 220 1.97 -5.79 -5.83
C GLU A 220 1.85 -6.20 -4.36
N LEU A 221 2.70 -7.12 -3.90
CA LEU A 221 2.77 -7.47 -2.49
C LEU A 221 3.20 -6.25 -1.67
N LEU A 222 2.52 -6.01 -0.54
CA LEU A 222 2.88 -4.91 0.36
C LEU A 222 4.34 -5.04 0.82
N ALA A 223 4.81 -6.24 1.15
CA ALA A 223 6.20 -6.47 1.52
C ALA A 223 7.18 -6.03 0.41
N LYS A 224 6.85 -6.30 -0.88
CA LYS A 224 7.65 -5.87 -2.02
C LYS A 224 7.62 -4.34 -2.19
N ALA A 225 6.46 -3.70 -2.02
CA ALA A 225 6.35 -2.25 -2.07
C ALA A 225 7.20 -1.56 -0.98
N LEU A 226 7.22 -2.13 0.24
CA LEU A 226 8.02 -1.63 1.36
C LEU A 226 9.53 -1.82 1.15
N LEU A 227 9.95 -2.99 0.70
CA LEU A 227 11.38 -3.34 0.56
C LEU A 227 11.99 -2.92 -0.78
N GLY A 228 11.18 -2.69 -1.80
CA GLY A 228 11.61 -2.47 -3.16
C GLY A 228 12.09 -3.74 -3.86
N GLU A 229 12.40 -3.64 -5.14
CA GLU A 229 12.99 -4.76 -5.90
C GLU A 229 14.36 -5.14 -5.29
N ASN A 230 14.58 -6.43 -5.06
CA ASN A 230 15.81 -6.94 -4.45
C ASN A 230 16.18 -6.27 -3.11
N ASN A 231 15.17 -5.81 -2.34
CA ASN A 231 15.34 -5.13 -1.05
C ASN A 231 16.17 -3.82 -1.14
N GLN A 232 16.07 -3.11 -2.25
CA GLN A 232 16.83 -1.87 -2.49
C GLN A 232 16.51 -0.74 -1.51
N ASN A 233 15.34 -0.78 -0.85
CA ASN A 233 14.93 0.20 0.15
C ASN A 233 15.52 -0.07 1.54
N VAL A 234 16.21 -1.22 1.74
CA VAL A 234 16.83 -1.58 3.01
C VAL A 234 18.09 -0.74 3.20
N VAL A 235 18.15 -0.04 4.33
CA VAL A 235 19.26 0.84 4.69
C VAL A 235 20.09 0.26 5.84
N THR A 236 21.32 0.72 5.97
CA THR A 236 22.22 0.39 7.08
C THR A 236 22.46 1.58 8.01
N THR A 237 22.11 2.78 7.58
CA THR A 237 22.27 4.03 8.34
C THR A 237 21.13 5.00 8.00
N GLY A 238 20.85 5.95 8.91
CA GLY A 238 19.81 6.96 8.71
C GLY A 238 18.39 6.47 8.98
N ASP A 239 17.42 7.19 8.45
CA ASP A 239 15.99 6.84 8.54
C ASP A 239 15.63 5.86 7.41
N GLY A 240 14.85 4.83 7.71
CA GLY A 240 14.43 3.86 6.70
C GLY A 240 14.09 2.47 7.25
N VAL A 241 14.06 1.49 6.36
CA VAL A 241 13.83 0.10 6.71
C VAL A 241 15.15 -0.64 6.88
N TYR A 242 15.29 -1.37 7.99
CA TYR A 242 16.47 -2.14 8.38
C TYR A 242 16.18 -3.63 8.30
N LYS A 243 17.21 -4.42 8.01
CA LYS A 243 17.20 -5.89 8.11
C LYS A 243 17.89 -6.32 9.40
N GLU A 244 17.30 -7.29 10.09
CA GLU A 244 17.92 -7.98 11.21
C GLU A 244 17.84 -9.48 11.02
N GLU A 245 18.95 -10.17 11.28
CA GLU A 245 19.04 -11.63 11.34
C GLU A 245 19.49 -12.03 12.73
N TYR A 246 18.77 -12.94 13.36
CA TYR A 246 19.08 -13.39 14.71
C TYR A 246 18.85 -14.89 14.88
N THR A 247 19.55 -15.49 15.86
CA THR A 247 19.33 -16.88 16.26
C THR A 247 18.12 -16.90 17.21
N PRO A 248 17.02 -17.55 16.85
CA PRO A 248 15.82 -17.55 17.68
C PRO A 248 15.94 -18.37 18.95
N SER A 249 15.10 -18.06 19.95
CA SER A 249 14.82 -18.95 21.06
C SER A 249 14.24 -20.29 20.56
N SER A 250 14.26 -21.31 21.40
CA SER A 250 13.66 -22.61 21.07
C SER A 250 12.17 -22.51 20.71
N GLU A 251 11.47 -21.61 21.39
CA GLU A 251 10.04 -21.36 21.17
C GLU A 251 9.79 -20.72 19.80
N LEU A 252 10.52 -19.65 19.47
CA LEU A 252 10.39 -19.00 18.16
C LEU A 252 10.87 -19.91 17.02
N GLN A 253 11.92 -20.73 17.28
CA GLN A 253 12.36 -21.72 16.32
C GLN A 253 11.28 -22.75 15.99
N ALA A 254 10.51 -23.19 16.98
CA ALA A 254 9.41 -24.10 16.79
C ALA A 254 8.26 -23.48 15.99
N ILE A 255 7.93 -22.19 16.25
CA ILE A 255 6.87 -21.46 15.54
C ILE A 255 7.26 -21.19 14.09
N TYR A 256 8.47 -20.71 13.85
CA TYR A 256 8.95 -20.24 12.54
C TYR A 256 9.92 -21.21 11.87
N GLN A 257 9.80 -22.51 12.14
CA GLN A 257 10.73 -23.55 11.59
C GLN A 257 10.87 -23.50 10.06
N ASN A 258 9.80 -23.15 9.34
CA ASN A 258 9.79 -23.05 7.89
C ASN A 258 10.41 -21.74 7.35
N ASN A 259 10.68 -20.78 8.21
CA ASN A 259 11.23 -19.46 7.87
C ASN A 259 12.72 -19.35 8.22
N LEU A 260 13.30 -20.41 8.80
CA LEU A 260 14.71 -20.43 9.14
C LEU A 260 15.60 -20.52 7.89
N SER A 261 16.58 -19.64 7.83
CA SER A 261 17.68 -19.68 6.88
C SER A 261 19.01 -19.79 7.63
N ASN A 262 19.74 -20.91 7.43
CA ASN A 262 20.97 -21.19 8.15
C ASN A 262 20.84 -21.07 9.68
N GLY A 263 19.71 -21.52 10.25
CA GLY A 263 19.43 -21.46 11.68
C GLY A 263 19.10 -20.07 12.22
N LYS A 264 18.88 -19.09 11.36
CA LYS A 264 18.51 -17.73 11.72
C LYS A 264 17.13 -17.36 11.16
N LEU A 265 16.44 -16.48 11.87
CA LEU A 265 15.26 -15.77 11.42
C LEU A 265 15.64 -14.40 10.89
N THR A 266 14.88 -13.92 9.91
CA THR A 266 15.01 -12.58 9.32
C THR A 266 13.76 -11.78 9.58
N THR A 267 13.93 -10.52 10.01
CA THR A 267 12.87 -9.53 10.11
C THR A 267 13.34 -8.21 9.50
N TYR A 268 12.40 -7.38 9.07
CA TYR A 268 12.68 -6.01 8.62
C TYR A 268 11.87 -5.04 9.47
N TYR A 269 12.46 -3.92 9.86
CA TYR A 269 11.79 -2.95 10.73
C TYR A 269 12.14 -1.51 10.34
N TYR A 270 11.22 -0.59 10.61
CA TYR A 270 11.41 0.83 10.33
C TYR A 270 12.08 1.53 11.51
N LYS A 271 13.02 2.45 11.20
CA LYS A 271 13.73 3.26 12.17
C LYS A 271 13.85 4.70 11.68
N GLY A 272 13.74 5.66 12.62
CA GLY A 272 13.86 7.08 12.33
C GLY A 272 12.53 7.84 12.39
N THR A 273 12.56 9.13 12.20
CA THR A 273 11.37 10.01 12.18
C THR A 273 10.77 10.18 10.80
N ASN A 274 11.63 10.28 9.78
CA ASN A 274 11.22 10.57 8.40
C ASN A 274 11.15 9.29 7.57
N VAL A 275 10.17 8.44 7.85
CA VAL A 275 9.97 7.18 7.15
C VAL A 275 8.59 7.14 6.49
N ASN A 276 8.57 6.72 5.23
CA ASN A 276 7.37 6.53 4.44
C ASN A 276 6.84 5.11 4.65
N ASN A 277 5.97 4.93 5.65
CA ASN A 277 5.45 3.63 6.06
C ASN A 277 3.97 3.67 6.44
N TYR A 278 3.21 4.61 5.85
CA TYR A 278 1.78 4.72 6.08
C TYR A 278 1.00 3.70 5.24
N VAL A 279 0.00 3.09 5.87
CA VAL A 279 -0.93 2.14 5.29
C VAL A 279 -2.35 2.58 5.60
N SER A 280 -3.23 2.58 4.59
CA SER A 280 -4.66 2.76 4.76
C SER A 280 -5.34 1.38 4.72
N PHE A 281 -5.99 1.01 5.82
CA PHE A 281 -6.65 -0.28 5.98
C PHE A 281 -7.87 -0.14 6.88
N ALA A 282 -9.00 -0.75 6.49
CA ALA A 282 -10.27 -0.74 7.23
C ALA A 282 -10.79 0.68 7.56
N GLY A 283 -10.54 1.64 6.67
CA GLY A 283 -10.92 3.06 6.88
C GLY A 283 -10.06 3.80 7.91
N LEU A 284 -8.98 3.20 8.37
CA LEU A 284 -8.06 3.74 9.37
C LEU A 284 -6.66 3.91 8.79
N THR A 285 -5.89 4.86 9.36
CA THR A 285 -4.48 5.08 9.01
C THR A 285 -3.58 4.33 9.98
N TRP A 286 -2.66 3.56 9.43
CA TRP A 286 -1.70 2.74 10.17
C TRP A 286 -0.26 3.11 9.79
N ARG A 287 0.69 2.69 10.63
CA ARG A 287 2.13 2.78 10.37
C ARG A 287 2.72 1.37 10.43
N VAL A 288 3.55 1.01 9.45
CA VAL A 288 4.28 -0.26 9.48
C VAL A 288 5.35 -0.20 10.58
N ILE A 289 5.33 -1.17 11.49
CA ILE A 289 6.40 -1.38 12.48
C ILE A 289 7.50 -2.23 11.86
N ARG A 290 7.12 -3.43 11.39
CA ARG A 290 8.05 -4.40 10.82
C ARG A 290 7.36 -5.40 9.89
N ILE A 291 8.15 -6.10 9.10
CA ILE A 291 7.77 -7.34 8.44
C ILE A 291 8.27 -8.47 9.33
N ASN A 292 7.36 -9.26 9.84
CA ASN A 292 7.63 -10.36 10.75
C ASN A 292 8.40 -11.49 10.04
N GLU A 293 8.83 -12.46 10.81
CA GLU A 293 9.63 -13.61 10.39
C GLU A 293 8.91 -14.51 9.36
N ASP A 294 7.58 -14.53 9.38
CA ASP A 294 6.71 -15.26 8.43
C ASP A 294 6.31 -14.42 7.19
N GLY A 295 6.79 -13.19 7.11
CA GLY A 295 6.46 -12.24 6.04
C GLY A 295 5.18 -11.45 6.29
N SER A 296 4.44 -11.70 7.36
CA SER A 296 3.30 -10.88 7.76
C SER A 296 3.75 -9.47 8.16
N ILE A 297 2.89 -8.47 7.98
CA ILE A 297 3.29 -7.07 8.11
C ILE A 297 2.63 -6.44 9.33
N ARG A 298 3.43 -6.12 10.33
CA ARG A 298 2.98 -5.57 11.60
C ARG A 298 2.74 -4.07 11.51
N LEU A 299 1.53 -3.68 11.89
CA LEU A 299 1.03 -2.31 11.84
C LEU A 299 0.65 -1.81 13.22
N ILE A 300 0.92 -0.54 13.52
CA ILE A 300 0.37 0.18 14.67
C ILE A 300 -0.62 1.25 14.18
N LEU A 301 -1.72 1.40 14.88
CA LEU A 301 -2.66 2.49 14.58
C LEU A 301 -1.96 3.85 14.70
N ASN A 302 -2.08 4.68 13.67
CA ASN A 302 -1.41 6.00 13.66
C ASN A 302 -1.96 6.91 14.76
N ASP A 303 -3.24 6.82 15.04
CA ASP A 303 -3.92 7.51 16.14
C ASP A 303 -4.17 6.55 17.33
N HIS A 304 -5.03 6.87 18.25
CA HIS A 304 -5.42 6.07 19.40
C HIS A 304 -6.92 5.73 19.39
N ILE A 305 -7.31 4.70 20.12
CA ILE A 305 -8.72 4.28 20.27
C ILE A 305 -9.38 4.82 21.54
N GLY A 306 -8.69 5.67 22.28
CA GLY A 306 -9.15 6.23 23.55
C GLY A 306 -8.16 5.98 24.68
N LYS A 307 -8.59 6.30 25.88
CA LYS A 307 -7.82 6.17 27.11
C LYS A 307 -8.42 5.09 27.99
N THR A 308 -7.60 4.19 28.51
CA THR A 308 -8.00 3.23 29.55
C THR A 308 -7.83 3.85 30.93
N ASN A 309 -8.59 3.37 31.92
CA ASN A 309 -8.38 3.74 33.31
C ASN A 309 -7.18 3.01 33.92
N TYR A 310 -6.86 1.82 33.39
CA TYR A 310 -5.81 0.93 33.90
C TYR A 310 -5.17 0.18 32.72
N PHE A 311 -3.94 -0.31 32.93
CA PHE A 311 -3.45 -1.43 32.13
C PHE A 311 -4.16 -2.73 32.59
N ASN A 312 -4.23 -2.89 33.91
CA ASN A 312 -4.89 -4.02 34.55
C ASN A 312 -5.41 -3.62 35.93
N ILE A 313 -6.54 -4.16 36.38
CA ILE A 313 -7.06 -3.95 37.73
C ILE A 313 -6.32 -4.89 38.71
N GLY A 314 -5.88 -4.35 39.83
CA GLY A 314 -5.18 -5.10 40.86
C GLY A 314 -3.65 -4.93 40.74
N ALA A 315 -3.13 -4.03 41.57
CA ALA A 315 -1.69 -3.73 41.58
C ALA A 315 -0.84 -4.71 42.42
N ASP A 316 -1.49 -5.64 43.14
CA ASP A 316 -0.88 -6.37 44.24
C ASP A 316 -0.25 -7.72 43.86
N SER A 317 -0.19 -8.01 42.56
CA SER A 317 0.43 -9.22 42.03
C SER A 317 1.25 -8.95 40.77
N TYR A 318 2.43 -9.57 40.70
CA TYR A 318 3.30 -9.48 39.51
C TYR A 318 2.58 -9.93 38.23
N THR A 319 1.53 -10.76 38.34
CA THR A 319 0.76 -11.24 37.17
C THR A 319 0.07 -10.13 36.41
N TYR A 320 -0.22 -9.00 37.04
CA TYR A 320 -0.90 -7.86 36.42
C TYR A 320 -0.03 -7.00 35.50
N MET A 321 1.28 -7.24 35.44
CA MET A 321 2.15 -6.60 34.43
C MET A 321 2.05 -7.23 33.04
N TYR A 322 1.43 -8.41 32.94
CA TYR A 322 1.30 -9.15 31.69
C TYR A 322 -0.02 -8.83 30.99
N TYR A 323 0.07 -8.64 29.67
CA TYR A 323 -1.09 -8.38 28.82
C TYR A 323 -2.09 -9.54 28.85
N SER A 324 -1.61 -10.79 28.88
CA SER A 324 -2.44 -11.99 28.92
C SER A 324 -3.28 -12.13 30.18
N ASN A 325 -2.90 -11.47 31.26
CA ASN A 325 -3.58 -11.56 32.55
C ASN A 325 -4.64 -10.47 32.77
N SER A 326 -4.97 -9.67 31.75
CA SER A 326 -6.01 -8.66 31.88
C SER A 326 -7.41 -9.28 31.69
N ASP A 327 -7.88 -10.03 32.68
CA ASP A 327 -9.18 -10.69 32.67
C ASP A 327 -10.34 -9.79 33.04
N VAL A 328 -10.11 -8.50 33.23
CA VAL A 328 -11.09 -7.57 33.74
C VAL A 328 -11.75 -6.80 32.61
N THR A 329 -13.03 -6.49 32.81
CA THR A 329 -13.90 -5.81 31.85
C THR A 329 -13.35 -4.48 31.35
N ASP A 330 -12.48 -3.82 32.13
CA ASP A 330 -11.93 -2.50 31.80
C ASP A 330 -10.41 -2.51 31.56
N GLY A 331 -9.78 -3.70 31.49
CA GLY A 331 -8.34 -3.84 31.24
C GLY A 331 -7.93 -3.58 29.80
N ILE A 332 -6.62 -3.44 29.59
CA ILE A 332 -6.04 -3.11 28.29
C ILE A 332 -6.39 -4.13 27.20
N LYS A 333 -6.33 -5.43 27.54
CA LYS A 333 -6.64 -6.50 26.59
C LYS A 333 -8.08 -6.42 26.12
N ASN A 334 -9.04 -6.28 27.03
CA ASN A 334 -10.45 -6.15 26.68
C ASN A 334 -10.73 -4.91 25.82
N THR A 335 -10.01 -3.81 26.06
CA THR A 335 -10.11 -2.59 25.23
C THR A 335 -9.64 -2.85 23.81
N VAL A 336 -8.50 -3.54 23.63
CA VAL A 336 -7.95 -3.89 22.31
C VAL A 336 -8.83 -4.92 21.59
N ASP A 337 -9.29 -5.96 22.29
CA ASP A 337 -10.17 -6.99 21.74
C ASP A 337 -11.54 -6.40 21.31
N SER A 338 -12.09 -5.48 22.10
CA SER A 338 -13.35 -4.78 21.77
C SER A 338 -13.17 -3.91 20.50
N PHE A 339 -12.05 -3.21 20.39
CA PHE A 339 -11.73 -2.45 19.17
C PHE A 339 -11.61 -3.37 17.96
N TYR A 340 -10.87 -4.49 18.08
CA TYR A 340 -10.74 -5.48 17.00
C TYR A 340 -12.11 -5.99 16.56
N ASN A 341 -12.93 -6.44 17.52
CA ASN A 341 -14.25 -7.00 17.22
C ASN A 341 -15.19 -5.99 16.54
N SER A 342 -15.13 -4.72 16.94
CA SER A 342 -16.02 -3.68 16.42
C SER A 342 -15.58 -3.10 15.09
N ASN A 343 -14.28 -3.03 14.80
CA ASN A 343 -13.75 -2.29 13.65
C ASN A 343 -13.04 -3.18 12.64
N LEU A 344 -12.51 -4.33 13.05
CA LEU A 344 -11.59 -5.12 12.23
C LEU A 344 -12.08 -6.54 11.93
N SER A 345 -13.08 -7.05 12.66
CA SER A 345 -13.58 -8.44 12.50
C SER A 345 -14.08 -8.74 11.08
N SER A 346 -14.69 -7.75 10.39
CA SER A 346 -15.10 -7.88 8.99
C SER A 346 -13.93 -7.96 8.00
N TYR A 347 -12.72 -7.61 8.44
CA TYR A 347 -11.48 -7.66 7.68
C TYR A 347 -10.55 -8.80 8.11
N ALA A 348 -11.05 -9.78 8.85
CA ALA A 348 -10.27 -10.92 9.37
C ALA A 348 -9.52 -11.70 8.25
N ASN A 349 -10.04 -11.68 7.02
CA ASN A 349 -9.37 -12.31 5.87
C ASN A 349 -8.01 -11.69 5.50
N TYR A 350 -7.77 -10.44 5.91
CA TYR A 350 -6.51 -9.72 5.70
C TYR A 350 -5.58 -9.77 6.90
N ILE A 351 -6.11 -10.09 8.10
CA ILE A 351 -5.37 -10.07 9.35
C ILE A 351 -4.82 -11.47 9.64
N GLU A 352 -3.56 -11.51 10.04
CA GLU A 352 -2.87 -12.72 10.49
C GLU A 352 -2.79 -12.73 12.01
N GLU A 353 -3.12 -13.86 12.61
CA GLU A 353 -2.84 -14.11 14.02
C GLU A 353 -1.34 -14.38 14.16
N THR A 354 -0.62 -13.49 14.83
CA THR A 354 0.85 -13.53 14.90
C THR A 354 1.37 -13.54 16.32
N THR A 355 2.66 -13.80 16.45
CA THR A 355 3.34 -13.76 17.75
C THR A 355 3.49 -12.35 18.28
N PHE A 356 3.13 -12.16 19.54
CA PHE A 356 3.40 -10.99 20.35
C PHE A 356 4.24 -11.39 21.55
N CYS A 357 5.12 -10.50 22.00
CA CYS A 357 6.03 -10.77 23.10
C CYS A 357 5.61 -10.01 24.36
N GLU A 358 5.24 -10.75 25.40
CA GLU A 358 5.03 -10.22 26.76
C GLU A 358 6.12 -10.65 27.75
N GLU A 359 7.28 -11.13 27.25
CA GLU A 359 8.42 -11.51 28.10
C GLU A 359 8.82 -10.35 29.02
N ALA A 360 8.86 -10.60 30.31
CA ALA A 360 9.42 -9.66 31.27
C ALA A 360 10.94 -9.71 31.25
N LYS A 361 11.55 -8.76 30.54
CA LYS A 361 13.00 -8.56 30.55
C LYS A 361 13.43 -7.76 31.78
N VAL A 362 13.36 -8.41 32.94
CA VAL A 362 13.59 -7.81 34.24
C VAL A 362 14.69 -8.58 34.98
N LYS A 363 15.33 -7.97 35.98
CA LYS A 363 16.20 -8.68 36.89
C LYS A 363 15.34 -9.43 37.91
N PHE A 364 15.63 -10.72 38.05
CA PHE A 364 15.11 -11.50 39.16
C PHE A 364 16.25 -11.66 40.14
N ASP A 365 16.14 -11.00 41.29
CA ASP A 365 17.07 -11.20 42.39
C ASP A 365 16.86 -12.59 42.99
N SER A 366 17.95 -13.30 43.30
CA SER A 366 17.92 -14.61 43.97
C SER A 366 17.28 -14.60 45.37
N SER A 367 17.11 -13.42 45.98
CA SER A 367 16.39 -13.21 47.23
C SER A 367 14.87 -13.09 47.06
N TYR A 368 14.37 -12.97 45.81
CA TYR A 368 12.95 -12.85 45.52
C TYR A 368 12.33 -14.23 45.31
N THR A 369 11.28 -14.49 46.03
CA THR A 369 10.36 -15.60 45.76
C THR A 369 9.71 -15.39 44.39
N ALA A 370 9.32 -16.46 43.73
CA ALA A 370 8.62 -16.39 42.44
C ALA A 370 7.60 -15.24 42.44
N GLY A 371 7.79 -14.25 41.56
CA GLY A 371 6.86 -13.14 41.44
C GLY A 371 7.41 -11.74 41.70
N SER A 372 8.63 -11.56 42.18
CA SER A 372 9.24 -10.23 42.24
C SER A 372 10.22 -10.03 41.09
N ALA A 373 10.20 -8.84 40.49
CA ALA A 373 10.99 -8.52 39.32
C ALA A 373 11.44 -7.06 39.36
N GLU A 374 12.74 -6.83 39.43
CA GLU A 374 13.31 -5.49 39.38
C GLU A 374 13.42 -5.00 37.95
N MET A 375 13.10 -3.74 37.73
CA MET A 375 13.26 -3.10 36.41
C MET A 375 14.73 -3.14 35.97
N VAL A 376 14.94 -3.56 34.72
CA VAL A 376 16.26 -3.50 34.10
C VAL A 376 16.61 -2.04 33.79
N THR A 377 17.86 -1.64 34.12
CA THR A 377 18.31 -0.29 33.78
C THR A 377 18.51 -0.15 32.25
N LYS A 378 18.50 1.09 31.77
CA LYS A 378 18.69 1.39 30.33
C LYS A 378 20.04 0.87 29.80
N GLU A 379 21.07 0.81 30.65
CA GLU A 379 22.42 0.32 30.30
C GLU A 379 22.44 -1.19 30.11
N GLU A 380 21.53 -1.89 30.75
CA GLU A 380 21.43 -3.34 30.70
C GLU A 380 20.43 -3.85 29.66
N TYR A 381 19.53 -2.97 29.18
CA TYR A 381 18.51 -3.34 28.22
C TYR A 381 19.03 -3.38 26.80
N THR A 382 19.00 -4.55 26.18
CA THR A 382 19.34 -4.72 24.77
C THR A 382 18.06 -5.10 24.01
N PRO A 383 17.54 -4.21 23.16
CA PRO A 383 16.31 -4.51 22.41
C PRO A 383 16.52 -5.65 21.41
N SER A 384 15.59 -6.60 21.38
CA SER A 384 15.67 -7.80 20.56
C SER A 384 14.27 -8.29 20.15
N PHE A 385 14.12 -8.71 18.92
CA PHE A 385 12.91 -9.40 18.46
C PHE A 385 12.84 -10.87 18.91
N ASN A 386 13.91 -11.37 19.53
CA ASN A 386 13.99 -12.73 20.06
C ASN A 386 13.23 -12.84 21.38
N CYS A 387 12.00 -13.34 21.30
CA CYS A 387 11.11 -13.56 22.45
C CYS A 387 11.28 -14.98 22.99
N LYS A 388 11.21 -15.13 24.30
CA LYS A 388 11.24 -16.42 25.00
C LYS A 388 10.33 -16.39 26.23
N THR A 389 10.10 -17.54 26.77
CA THR A 389 9.39 -17.67 28.05
C THR A 389 10.29 -17.16 29.19
N ASP A 390 9.76 -16.26 30.01
CA ASP A 390 10.41 -15.73 31.21
C ASP A 390 10.28 -16.66 32.42
N LEU A 391 10.86 -16.26 33.55
CA LEU A 391 10.82 -17.04 34.79
C LEU A 391 9.41 -17.21 35.40
N ASN A 392 8.44 -16.41 34.96
CA ASN A 392 7.04 -16.51 35.37
C ASN A 392 6.20 -17.35 34.39
N GLY A 393 6.84 -18.00 33.41
CA GLY A 393 6.17 -18.81 32.41
C GLY A 393 5.39 -17.98 31.36
N LYS A 394 5.72 -16.68 31.22
CA LYS A 394 5.11 -15.76 30.27
C LYS A 394 6.10 -15.41 29.17
N GLY A 395 5.60 -15.14 27.97
CA GLY A 395 6.48 -14.81 26.84
C GLY A 395 5.71 -14.62 25.55
N ILE A 396 5.58 -15.68 24.75
CA ILE A 396 4.97 -15.60 23.45
C ILE A 396 3.46 -15.76 23.55
N LEU A 397 2.72 -14.83 22.94
CA LEU A 397 1.28 -14.89 22.72
C LEU A 397 0.97 -14.97 21.23
N SER A 398 -0.11 -15.65 20.87
CA SER A 398 -0.69 -15.62 19.53
C SER A 398 -1.94 -14.75 19.56
N LEU A 399 -1.95 -13.62 18.82
CA LEU A 399 -3.01 -12.63 18.88
C LEU A 399 -3.32 -12.04 17.49
N ASN A 400 -4.60 -11.73 17.27
CA ASN A 400 -5.03 -10.91 16.12
C ASN A 400 -4.72 -9.41 16.32
N ALA A 401 -4.74 -8.96 17.57
CA ALA A 401 -4.42 -7.59 17.94
C ALA A 401 -3.77 -7.54 19.33
N GLY A 402 -2.81 -6.63 19.49
CA GLY A 402 -2.09 -6.39 20.74
C GLY A 402 -1.59 -4.96 20.82
N LEU A 403 -0.44 -4.75 21.46
CA LEU A 403 0.22 -3.45 21.55
C LEU A 403 1.67 -3.56 21.06
N VAL A 404 2.28 -2.40 20.81
CA VAL A 404 3.72 -2.33 20.50
C VAL A 404 4.54 -2.77 21.72
N THR A 405 5.62 -3.50 21.48
CA THR A 405 6.55 -3.87 22.54
C THR A 405 7.60 -2.76 22.77
N ILE A 406 8.25 -2.77 23.95
CA ILE A 406 9.38 -1.87 24.20
C ILE A 406 10.52 -2.11 23.19
N ASP A 407 10.76 -3.36 22.80
CA ASP A 407 11.77 -3.72 21.83
C ASP A 407 11.50 -3.07 20.45
N GLU A 408 10.27 -3.17 19.96
CA GLU A 408 9.84 -2.54 18.72
C GLU A 408 10.00 -1.03 18.77
N TYR A 409 9.65 -0.42 19.92
CA TYR A 409 9.81 1.02 20.11
C TYR A 409 11.29 1.44 20.12
N LEU A 410 12.15 0.75 20.85
CA LEU A 410 13.58 1.05 20.91
C LEU A 410 14.28 0.80 19.56
N LYS A 411 13.94 -0.28 18.86
CA LYS A 411 14.42 -0.58 17.50
C LYS A 411 14.02 0.50 16.51
N SER A 412 12.85 1.13 16.69
CA SER A 412 12.39 2.22 15.83
C SER A 412 13.16 3.54 16.03
N GLY A 413 14.07 3.61 17.00
CA GLY A 413 14.87 4.79 17.33
C GLY A 413 14.41 5.53 18.60
N GLY A 414 13.49 4.93 19.35
CA GLY A 414 13.10 5.40 20.67
C GLY A 414 14.21 5.23 21.71
N ILE A 415 14.13 5.95 22.82
CA ILE A 415 15.10 5.89 23.91
C ILE A 415 14.42 5.83 25.27
N PHE A 416 15.14 5.38 26.27
CA PHE A 416 14.71 5.46 27.67
C PHE A 416 14.75 6.88 28.22
N TYR A 417 13.91 7.14 29.21
CA TYR A 417 13.99 8.33 30.05
C TYR A 417 15.41 8.47 30.66
N ASN A 418 15.88 9.71 30.74
CA ASN A 418 17.27 10.04 31.19
C ASN A 418 18.41 9.46 30.32
N SER A 419 18.13 8.98 29.11
CA SER A 419 19.20 8.74 28.14
C SER A 419 19.75 10.05 27.60
N SER A 420 21.03 10.09 27.28
CA SER A 420 21.62 11.20 26.53
C SER A 420 21.12 11.13 25.09
N GLY A 421 20.52 12.22 24.61
CA GLY A 421 20.00 12.32 23.22
C GLY A 421 18.50 12.58 23.14
N THR A 422 18.03 12.66 21.91
CA THR A 422 16.61 12.81 21.58
C THR A 422 16.08 11.52 20.96
N SER A 423 14.84 11.18 21.25
CA SER A 423 14.16 10.09 20.59
C SER A 423 13.98 10.40 19.12
N ASN A 424 14.46 9.54 18.23
CA ASN A 424 14.37 9.67 16.77
C ASN A 424 13.53 8.51 16.23
N THR A 425 12.22 8.56 16.49
CA THR A 425 11.28 7.52 16.09
C THR A 425 10.00 8.09 15.51
N TYR A 426 9.49 7.47 14.46
CA TYR A 426 8.16 7.77 13.89
C TYR A 426 7.00 7.29 14.79
N LEU A 427 7.29 6.46 15.82
CA LEU A 427 6.32 6.02 16.82
C LEU A 427 6.07 7.09 17.90
N ALA A 428 6.79 8.21 17.84
CA ALA A 428 6.56 9.38 18.67
C ALA A 428 5.09 9.81 18.63
N TYR A 429 4.56 10.18 19.80
CA TYR A 429 3.17 10.58 19.93
C TYR A 429 3.02 11.69 20.99
N SER A 430 2.06 12.58 20.78
CA SER A 430 1.84 13.73 21.69
C SER A 430 1.17 13.36 23.02
N LEU A 431 0.80 12.09 23.21
CA LEU A 431 0.12 11.58 24.39
C LEU A 431 0.85 10.35 24.93
N HIS A 432 0.71 10.12 26.24
CA HIS A 432 1.21 8.87 26.85
C HIS A 432 0.45 7.67 26.36
N TYR A 433 1.12 6.60 25.98
CA TYR A 433 0.45 5.37 25.58
C TYR A 433 1.16 4.12 26.09
N TRP A 434 0.37 3.06 26.29
CA TRP A 434 0.85 1.78 26.78
C TRP A 434 1.67 1.03 25.73
N THR A 435 2.72 0.35 26.19
CA THR A 435 3.32 -0.78 25.46
C THR A 435 2.76 -2.10 26.01
N MET A 436 3.08 -3.23 25.36
CA MET A 436 2.71 -4.55 25.81
C MET A 436 3.66 -5.12 26.87
N SER A 437 4.81 -4.49 27.09
CA SER A 437 5.95 -5.09 27.78
C SER A 437 5.90 -4.83 29.28
N PRO A 438 6.02 -5.88 30.12
CA PRO A 438 6.19 -5.77 31.56
C PRO A 438 7.44 -4.96 31.91
N ALA A 439 7.35 -4.10 32.92
CA ALA A 439 8.49 -3.29 33.37
C ALA A 439 9.07 -3.78 34.71
N GLY A 440 8.24 -4.32 35.58
CA GLY A 440 8.69 -4.85 36.86
C GLY A 440 7.59 -4.93 37.91
N TYR A 441 7.92 -5.60 38.99
CA TYR A 441 7.08 -5.72 40.17
C TYR A 441 7.94 -5.74 41.43
N GLY A 442 7.65 -4.91 42.39
CA GLY A 442 8.38 -4.88 43.67
C GLY A 442 8.49 -3.49 44.27
N GLY A 443 9.40 -3.36 45.23
CA GLY A 443 9.58 -2.17 46.03
C GLY A 443 8.78 -2.22 47.33
N SER A 444 8.92 -1.20 48.18
CA SER A 444 8.28 -1.11 49.48
C SER A 444 6.74 -1.08 49.47
N SER A 445 6.15 -0.92 48.29
CA SER A 445 4.72 -0.83 48.06
C SER A 445 4.16 -1.91 47.12
N ALA A 446 4.98 -2.89 46.69
CA ALA A 446 4.59 -4.00 45.79
C ALA A 446 3.77 -3.57 44.57
N HIS A 447 4.26 -2.57 43.82
CA HIS A 447 3.55 -2.07 42.63
C HIS A 447 3.91 -2.86 41.37
N THR A 448 2.91 -3.11 40.56
CA THR A 448 3.06 -3.69 39.23
C THR A 448 3.25 -2.59 38.19
N CYS A 449 4.33 -2.70 37.41
CA CYS A 449 4.72 -1.70 36.41
C CYS A 449 4.74 -2.27 34.99
N VAL A 450 4.31 -1.44 34.04
CA VAL A 450 4.35 -1.74 32.62
C VAL A 450 5.07 -0.59 31.90
N TRP A 451 5.86 -0.90 30.88
CA TRP A 451 6.50 0.11 30.08
C TRP A 451 5.49 0.94 29.30
N GLN A 452 5.74 2.24 29.21
CA GLN A 452 4.95 3.21 28.47
C GLN A 452 5.82 4.16 27.69
N VAL A 453 5.29 4.75 26.64
CA VAL A 453 5.88 5.89 25.95
C VAL A 453 5.25 7.17 26.50
N ASN A 454 6.06 8.12 26.96
CA ASN A 454 5.59 9.39 27.51
C ASN A 454 5.49 10.48 26.42
N ILE A 455 4.96 11.64 26.79
CA ILE A 455 4.78 12.80 25.89
C ILE A 455 6.10 13.37 25.35
N SER A 456 7.23 13.06 25.97
CA SER A 456 8.57 13.42 25.49
C SER A 456 9.15 12.35 24.57
N ASN A 457 8.34 11.34 24.24
CA ASN A 457 8.74 10.21 23.41
C ASN A 457 9.90 9.38 23.98
N TRP A 458 9.90 9.24 25.30
CA TRP A 458 10.82 8.38 26.04
C TRP A 458 10.09 7.20 26.63
N ILE A 459 10.79 6.07 26.72
CA ILE A 459 10.32 4.93 27.51
C ILE A 459 10.46 5.27 28.99
N THR A 460 9.38 5.12 29.70
CA THR A 460 9.25 5.15 31.16
C THR A 460 8.27 4.06 31.59
N PHE A 461 7.97 3.95 32.87
CA PHE A 461 6.97 2.99 33.33
C PHE A 461 5.71 3.68 33.87
N GLY A 462 4.62 2.95 33.87
CA GLY A 462 3.36 3.33 34.51
C GLY A 462 2.89 2.21 35.45
N PHE A 463 2.20 2.57 36.53
CA PHE A 463 1.57 1.61 37.41
C PHE A 463 0.35 0.98 36.74
N ALA A 464 0.33 -0.34 36.64
CA ALA A 464 -0.71 -1.07 35.90
C ALA A 464 -2.11 -0.79 36.42
N GLY A 465 -2.29 -0.66 37.73
CA GLY A 465 -3.59 -0.52 38.37
C GLY A 465 -4.08 0.91 38.62
N SER A 466 -3.28 1.93 38.34
CA SER A 466 -3.63 3.32 38.70
C SER A 466 -3.38 4.37 37.65
N THR A 467 -2.77 4.00 36.53
CA THR A 467 -2.42 4.94 35.46
C THR A 467 -3.29 4.69 34.23
N GLY A 468 -4.07 5.69 33.85
CA GLY A 468 -4.85 5.65 32.62
C GLY A 468 -4.06 6.28 31.47
N LEU A 469 -3.79 5.51 30.42
CA LEU A 469 -3.05 5.94 29.23
C LEU A 469 -3.81 5.65 27.95
N TYR A 470 -3.39 6.29 26.88
CA TYR A 470 -3.95 6.05 25.55
C TYR A 470 -3.54 4.68 24.99
N VAL A 471 -4.36 4.16 24.10
CA VAL A 471 -4.21 2.83 23.52
C VAL A 471 -4.04 2.95 22.01
N ARG A 472 -2.94 2.43 21.49
CA ARG A 472 -2.63 2.34 20.06
C ARG A 472 -2.52 0.87 19.68
N PRO A 473 -3.60 0.26 19.14
CA PRO A 473 -3.58 -1.15 18.77
C PRO A 473 -2.56 -1.48 17.70
N VAL A 474 -2.04 -2.70 17.78
CA VAL A 474 -1.14 -3.31 16.81
C VAL A 474 -1.80 -4.55 16.23
N ILE A 475 -1.76 -4.70 14.91
CA ILE A 475 -2.23 -5.88 14.17
C ILE A 475 -1.14 -6.35 13.22
N SER A 476 -1.33 -7.52 12.60
CA SER A 476 -0.50 -7.96 11.48
C SER A 476 -1.37 -8.26 10.27
N LEU A 477 -0.98 -7.78 9.10
CA LEU A 477 -1.58 -8.18 7.83
C LEU A 477 -0.87 -9.44 7.31
N LYS A 478 -1.59 -10.27 6.56
CA LYS A 478 -1.04 -11.47 5.94
C LYS A 478 0.11 -11.16 4.98
N ALA A 479 1.05 -12.07 4.85
CA ALA A 479 2.22 -11.93 3.97
C ALA A 479 1.86 -11.74 2.48
N ASP A 480 0.73 -12.28 2.05
CA ASP A 480 0.21 -12.16 0.68
C ASP A 480 -0.64 -10.91 0.45
N THR A 481 -0.72 -10.00 1.42
CA THR A 481 -1.44 -8.73 1.30
C THR A 481 -0.90 -7.91 0.14
N LYS A 482 -1.82 -7.47 -0.71
CA LYS A 482 -1.52 -6.67 -1.90
C LYS A 482 -1.94 -5.23 -1.72
N VAL A 483 -1.18 -4.36 -2.34
CA VAL A 483 -1.44 -2.93 -2.44
C VAL A 483 -1.45 -2.48 -3.89
N THR A 484 -2.06 -1.35 -4.14
CA THR A 484 -1.94 -0.66 -5.42
C THR A 484 -0.50 -0.22 -5.65
N SER A 485 0.06 -0.55 -6.81
CA SER A 485 1.39 -0.09 -7.19
C SER A 485 1.42 1.44 -7.39
N GLY A 486 2.57 2.05 -7.06
CA GLY A 486 2.77 3.49 -7.19
C GLY A 486 2.43 4.31 -5.93
N ALA A 487 1.97 3.69 -4.86
CA ALA A 487 2.01 4.30 -3.54
C ALA A 487 3.46 4.34 -3.03
N ASP A 488 3.81 5.40 -2.32
CA ASP A 488 5.16 5.59 -1.78
C ASP A 488 5.21 5.51 -0.25
N GLY A 489 4.07 5.24 0.38
CA GLY A 489 3.95 5.12 1.82
C GLY A 489 4.05 6.44 2.59
N SER A 490 4.03 7.58 1.91
CA SER A 490 3.86 8.89 2.56
C SER A 490 2.44 9.04 3.12
N ILE A 491 2.22 10.05 3.98
CA ILE A 491 0.89 10.30 4.54
C ILE A 491 -0.14 10.67 3.46
N ASP A 492 0.30 11.34 2.41
CA ASP A 492 -0.55 11.79 1.30
C ASP A 492 -0.76 10.70 0.25
N ASN A 493 0.09 9.67 0.22
CA ASN A 493 0.06 8.56 -0.73
C ASN A 493 0.36 7.22 -0.03
N ALA A 494 -0.40 6.93 1.02
CA ALA A 494 -0.29 5.72 1.82
C ALA A 494 -0.60 4.46 0.99
N TYR A 495 0.01 3.33 1.36
CA TYR A 495 -0.31 2.02 0.76
C TYR A 495 -1.76 1.66 1.03
N GLN A 496 -2.56 1.49 -0.03
CA GLN A 496 -3.98 1.16 0.07
C GLN A 496 -4.15 -0.37 0.02
N ILE A 497 -4.72 -0.94 1.07
CA ILE A 497 -5.13 -2.35 1.10
C ILE A 497 -6.52 -2.45 0.48
N SER A 498 -6.64 -3.28 -0.53
CA SER A 498 -7.86 -3.41 -1.34
C SER A 498 -8.32 -4.86 -1.49
#